data_79753e2c11ed93e38661dae6a4a0de24
#
_entry.id   79753e2c11ed93e38661dae6a4a0de24
#
_cell.length_a   1.000
_cell.length_b   1.000
_cell.length_c   1.000
_cell.angle_alpha   90.00
_cell.angle_beta   90.00
_cell.angle_gamma   90.00
#
_symmetry.space_group_name_H-M   'P 1'
#
loop_
_entity.id
_entity.type
_entity.pdbx_description
1 polymer ?
#
loop_
_entity_poly.entity_id
_entity_poly.type
_entity_poly.pdbx_seq_one_letter_code
_entity_poly.pdbx_strand_id
1 'polypeptide(L)'
;MLHVFQKEFNTFLNSLIAYIVISVFLTGIGLLMWVFPETSVLDYGYADMQTLFTLGPFVLMFLIPAITMRMFAEEKKAGTIELLLTKPLTDWDIILGKFLSGWLLVILAILPTLIYYVSVYMLGNPPGNVDTAGVMGSYVGLILLGAVFTSVGLFSSSITNNQIVSFIIAVFLCFILYTGFDSLASINVWGEWSSWLEQLGIIYHYNAMSRGLLDTRDIIYFFSLIVLMLLLTRIILGSRRW
;
A
#
# COMPACT_ATOMS: atom_id res chain seq x y z
N MET A 1 11.54 6.47 -18.64
CA MET A 1 11.15 5.94 -17.32
C MET A 1 12.00 6.52 -16.17
N LEU A 2 13.33 6.30 -16.11
CA LEU A 2 14.19 6.73 -14.99
C LEU A 2 14.12 8.24 -14.68
N HIS A 3 14.11 9.11 -15.69
CA HIS A 3 14.02 10.56 -15.47
C HIS A 3 12.67 10.98 -14.85
N VAL A 4 11.57 10.31 -15.21
CA VAL A 4 10.26 10.57 -14.59
C VAL A 4 10.29 10.12 -13.13
N PHE A 5 10.78 8.92 -12.87
CA PHE A 5 10.96 8.41 -11.52
C PHE A 5 11.79 9.34 -10.64
N GLN A 6 12.97 9.75 -11.09
CA GLN A 6 13.86 10.67 -10.34
C GLN A 6 13.19 12.02 -10.06
N LYS A 7 12.51 12.59 -11.06
CA LYS A 7 11.76 13.84 -10.90
C LYS A 7 10.68 13.69 -9.82
N GLU A 8 9.83 12.68 -9.94
CA GLU A 8 8.73 12.47 -9.01
C GLU A 8 9.23 12.15 -7.59
N PHE A 9 10.23 11.28 -7.48
CA PHE A 9 10.81 10.91 -6.20
C PHE A 9 11.47 12.10 -5.49
N ASN A 10 12.24 12.91 -6.21
CA ASN A 10 12.81 14.15 -5.67
C ASN A 10 11.72 15.16 -5.29
N THR A 11 10.64 15.24 -6.07
CA THR A 11 9.49 16.09 -5.72
C THR A 11 8.84 15.64 -4.41
N PHE A 12 8.74 14.35 -4.15
CA PHE A 12 8.25 13.82 -2.87
C PHE A 12 9.20 14.14 -1.72
N LEU A 13 10.49 13.88 -1.87
CA LEU A 13 11.49 14.14 -0.82
C LEU A 13 11.63 15.64 -0.47
N ASN A 14 11.42 16.51 -1.45
CA ASN A 14 11.41 17.97 -1.22
C ASN A 14 10.04 18.48 -0.72
N SER A 15 9.05 17.63 -0.59
CA SER A 15 7.69 17.96 -0.17
C SER A 15 7.50 17.62 1.32
N LEU A 16 6.90 18.54 2.06
CA LEU A 16 6.51 18.33 3.45
C LEU A 16 5.59 17.11 3.62
N ILE A 17 4.80 16.77 2.59
CA ILE A 17 3.82 15.67 2.63
C ILE A 17 4.50 14.33 2.84
N ALA A 18 5.65 14.05 2.20
CA ALA A 18 6.36 12.79 2.40
C ALA A 18 6.78 12.59 3.86
N TYR A 19 7.34 13.64 4.47
CA TYR A 19 7.75 13.59 5.88
C TYR A 19 6.57 13.46 6.83
N ILE A 20 5.47 14.16 6.58
CA ILE A 20 4.24 14.02 7.37
C ILE A 20 3.73 12.58 7.31
N VAL A 21 3.65 12.00 6.11
CA VAL A 21 3.16 10.63 5.92
C VAL A 21 4.02 9.62 6.67
N ILE A 22 5.35 9.69 6.52
CA ILE A 22 6.27 8.80 7.23
C ILE A 22 6.14 8.99 8.75
N SER A 23 6.10 10.23 9.22
CA SER A 23 5.97 10.54 10.65
C SER A 23 4.65 10.05 11.22
N VAL A 24 3.53 10.27 10.52
CA VAL A 24 2.20 9.82 10.96
C VAL A 24 2.14 8.29 11.00
N PHE A 25 2.72 7.61 9.99
CA PHE A 25 2.77 6.14 9.98
C PHE A 25 3.57 5.61 11.18
N LEU A 26 4.80 6.08 11.36
CA LEU A 26 5.67 5.61 12.42
C LEU A 26 5.12 5.96 13.81
N THR A 27 4.67 7.20 14.01
CA THR A 27 4.10 7.62 15.29
C THR A 27 2.80 6.86 15.59
N GLY A 28 1.91 6.72 14.61
CA GLY A 28 0.64 6.02 14.77
C GLY A 28 0.86 4.54 15.13
N ILE A 29 1.65 3.83 14.35
CA ILE A 29 1.98 2.42 14.64
C ILE A 29 2.78 2.30 15.94
N GLY A 30 3.74 3.21 16.20
CA GLY A 30 4.52 3.23 17.44
C GLY A 30 3.63 3.39 18.67
N LEU A 31 2.68 4.31 18.66
CA LEU A 31 1.72 4.48 19.75
C LEU A 31 0.85 3.23 19.96
N LEU A 32 0.35 2.65 18.88
CA LEU A 32 -0.45 1.43 18.93
C LEU A 32 0.33 0.23 19.50
N MET A 33 1.60 0.09 19.12
CA MET A 33 2.44 -1.04 19.57
C MET A 33 2.98 -0.90 20.99
N TRP A 34 3.24 0.34 21.46
CA TRP A 34 4.01 0.54 22.69
C TRP A 34 3.24 1.24 23.81
N VAL A 35 2.16 1.96 23.50
CA VAL A 35 1.49 2.85 24.48
C VAL A 35 0.06 2.42 24.79
N PHE A 36 -0.74 2.02 23.79
CA PHE A 36 -2.14 1.66 24.00
C PHE A 36 -2.27 0.25 24.60
N PRO A 37 -2.86 0.08 25.80
CA PRO A 37 -2.88 -1.21 26.51
C PRO A 37 -3.54 -2.35 25.72
N GLU A 38 -4.58 -2.05 24.93
CA GLU A 38 -5.32 -3.05 24.14
C GLU A 38 -4.50 -3.65 22.99
N THR A 39 -3.44 -2.96 22.54
CA THR A 39 -2.63 -3.34 21.37
C THR A 39 -1.13 -3.38 21.67
N SER A 40 -0.76 -3.13 22.93
CA SER A 40 0.64 -3.07 23.39
C SER A 40 1.30 -4.44 23.37
N VAL A 41 2.43 -4.54 22.70
CA VAL A 41 3.27 -5.74 22.70
C VAL A 41 3.77 -6.08 24.12
N LEU A 42 3.89 -5.08 24.99
CA LEU A 42 4.36 -5.27 26.37
C LEU A 42 3.33 -5.99 27.26
N ASP A 43 2.04 -5.85 26.93
CA ASP A 43 0.94 -6.42 27.73
C ASP A 43 0.55 -7.84 27.28
N TYR A 44 0.94 -8.28 26.07
CA TYR A 44 0.60 -9.59 25.52
C TYR A 44 1.31 -10.77 26.20
N GLY A 45 2.42 -10.54 26.90
CA GLY A 45 3.20 -11.58 27.58
C GLY A 45 4.01 -12.49 26.63
N TYR A 46 4.02 -12.22 25.33
CA TYR A 46 4.85 -12.88 24.32
C TYR A 46 5.34 -11.86 23.27
N ALA A 47 6.52 -12.14 22.71
CA ALA A 47 7.15 -11.25 21.73
C ALA A 47 6.54 -11.46 20.34
N ASP A 48 5.70 -10.49 19.89
CA ASP A 48 5.00 -10.54 18.64
C ASP A 48 4.97 -9.15 17.96
N MET A 49 4.84 -9.15 16.62
CA MET A 49 4.71 -7.96 15.79
C MET A 49 3.30 -7.88 15.14
N GLN A 50 2.35 -8.65 15.62
CA GLN A 50 1.02 -8.77 15.02
C GLN A 50 0.29 -7.43 14.94
N THR A 51 0.44 -6.58 15.94
CA THR A 51 -0.15 -5.22 15.95
C THR A 51 0.26 -4.40 14.72
N LEU A 52 1.55 -4.42 14.34
CA LEU A 52 2.03 -3.75 13.13
C LEU A 52 1.36 -4.31 11.87
N PHE A 53 1.32 -5.62 11.73
CA PHE A 53 0.85 -6.27 10.52
C PHE A 53 -0.68 -6.30 10.39
N THR A 54 -1.39 -6.21 11.49
CA THR A 54 -2.86 -6.11 11.49
C THR A 54 -3.34 -4.68 11.27
N LEU A 55 -2.74 -3.71 11.94
CA LEU A 55 -3.17 -2.30 11.88
C LEU A 55 -2.44 -1.49 10.81
N GLY A 56 -1.22 -1.88 10.45
CA GLY A 56 -0.43 -1.24 9.39
C GLY A 56 -1.16 -1.09 8.06
N PRO A 57 -1.80 -2.13 7.53
CA PRO A 57 -2.61 -2.04 6.32
C PRO A 57 -3.69 -0.95 6.37
N PHE A 58 -4.39 -0.80 7.49
CA PHE A 58 -5.43 0.23 7.64
C PHE A 58 -4.83 1.64 7.65
N VAL A 59 -3.69 1.84 8.31
CA VAL A 59 -3.00 3.14 8.31
C VAL A 59 -2.50 3.46 6.89
N LEU A 60 -1.89 2.50 6.20
CA LEU A 60 -1.42 2.66 4.82
C LEU A 60 -2.56 2.91 3.82
N MET A 61 -3.75 2.35 4.07
CA MET A 61 -4.95 2.55 3.25
C MET A 61 -5.37 4.03 3.15
N PHE A 62 -5.06 4.85 4.15
CA PHE A 62 -5.29 6.30 4.12
C PHE A 62 -4.05 7.07 3.65
N LEU A 63 -2.87 6.67 4.10
CA LEU A 63 -1.65 7.40 3.82
C LEU A 63 -1.19 7.29 2.36
N ILE A 64 -1.31 6.11 1.75
CA ILE A 64 -0.91 5.92 0.35
C ILE A 64 -1.80 6.72 -0.61
N PRO A 65 -3.15 6.70 -0.50
CA PRO A 65 -4.00 7.62 -1.25
C PRO A 65 -3.66 9.09 -1.07
N ALA A 66 -3.28 9.52 0.14
CA ALA A 66 -2.87 10.91 0.39
C ALA A 66 -1.60 11.32 -0.37
N ILE A 67 -0.68 10.39 -0.60
CA ILE A 67 0.51 10.61 -1.44
C ILE A 67 0.13 10.63 -2.93
N THR A 68 -0.64 9.62 -3.36
CA THR A 68 -0.88 9.33 -4.78
C THR A 68 -1.95 10.22 -5.40
N MET A 69 -2.86 10.81 -4.60
CA MET A 69 -3.98 11.62 -5.08
C MET A 69 -3.57 12.75 -6.01
N ARG A 70 -2.36 13.31 -5.84
CA ARG A 70 -1.86 14.43 -6.63
C ARG A 70 -1.08 14.06 -7.89
N MET A 71 -0.67 12.78 -8.01
CA MET A 71 0.27 12.35 -9.06
C MET A 71 -0.17 12.67 -10.49
N PHE A 72 -1.46 12.52 -10.80
CA PHE A 72 -2.05 12.91 -12.07
C PHE A 72 -3.07 14.05 -11.92
N ALA A 73 -3.85 14.08 -10.84
CA ALA A 73 -4.90 15.06 -10.65
C ALA A 73 -4.35 16.49 -10.58
N GLU A 74 -3.17 16.70 -10.00
CA GLU A 74 -2.51 18.01 -9.95
C GLU A 74 -2.04 18.44 -11.34
N GLU A 75 -1.38 17.57 -12.10
CA GLU A 75 -0.92 17.84 -13.46
C GLU A 75 -2.09 18.14 -14.41
N LYS A 76 -3.22 17.42 -14.22
CA LYS A 76 -4.44 17.69 -14.98
C LYS A 76 -5.05 19.04 -14.64
N LYS A 77 -5.15 19.37 -13.36
CA LYS A 77 -5.67 20.64 -12.87
C LYS A 77 -4.84 21.82 -13.34
N ALA A 78 -3.51 21.66 -13.38
CA ALA A 78 -2.57 22.67 -13.84
C ALA A 78 -2.41 22.75 -15.37
N GLY A 79 -3.03 21.83 -16.14
CA GLY A 79 -2.85 21.73 -17.60
C GLY A 79 -1.45 21.26 -18.03
N THR A 80 -0.58 20.87 -17.09
CA THR A 80 0.79 20.45 -17.38
C THR A 80 0.92 19.03 -17.91
N ILE A 81 -0.16 18.24 -17.84
CA ILE A 81 -0.19 16.89 -18.39
C ILE A 81 0.03 16.88 -19.90
N GLU A 82 -0.44 17.89 -20.63
CA GLU A 82 -0.23 18.03 -22.07
C GLU A 82 1.25 18.22 -22.40
N LEU A 83 1.95 19.03 -21.61
CA LEU A 83 3.39 19.22 -21.74
C LEU A 83 4.20 17.94 -21.47
N LEU A 84 3.67 17.08 -20.61
CA LEU A 84 4.29 15.77 -20.32
C LEU A 84 4.10 14.81 -21.51
N LEU A 85 2.94 14.85 -22.15
CA LEU A 85 2.59 13.99 -23.28
C LEU A 85 3.25 14.44 -24.61
N THR A 86 3.70 15.69 -24.73
CA THR A 86 4.47 16.16 -25.90
C THR A 86 5.94 15.72 -25.89
N LYS A 87 6.44 15.23 -24.75
CA LYS A 87 7.80 14.68 -24.68
C LYS A 87 7.87 13.31 -25.36
N PRO A 88 9.05 12.89 -25.87
CA PRO A 88 9.24 11.59 -26.49
C PRO A 88 9.28 10.48 -25.39
N LEU A 89 8.21 10.35 -24.63
CA LEU A 89 8.01 9.36 -23.58
C LEU A 89 6.80 8.50 -23.93
N THR A 90 6.90 7.21 -23.67
CA THR A 90 5.74 6.32 -23.75
C THR A 90 4.84 6.49 -22.53
N ASP A 91 3.55 6.19 -22.67
CA ASP A 91 2.60 6.22 -21.54
C ASP A 91 3.09 5.34 -20.38
N TRP A 92 3.70 4.19 -20.72
CA TRP A 92 4.30 3.29 -19.73
C TRP A 92 5.48 3.92 -18.98
N ASP A 93 6.31 4.74 -19.64
CA ASP A 93 7.42 5.42 -18.95
C ASP A 93 6.92 6.39 -17.88
N ILE A 94 5.79 7.03 -18.13
CA ILE A 94 5.15 7.96 -17.19
C ILE A 94 4.50 7.20 -16.04
N ILE A 95 3.67 6.20 -16.37
CA ILE A 95 2.90 5.42 -15.37
C ILE A 95 3.85 4.68 -14.43
N LEU A 96 4.82 3.94 -14.99
CA LEU A 96 5.78 3.17 -14.18
C LEU A 96 6.72 4.09 -13.39
N GLY A 97 7.13 5.23 -13.96
CA GLY A 97 7.95 6.20 -13.22
C GLY A 97 7.24 6.76 -12.00
N LYS A 98 5.95 7.12 -12.14
CA LYS A 98 5.12 7.60 -11.03
C LYS A 98 4.80 6.48 -10.03
N PHE A 99 4.45 5.29 -10.50
CA PHE A 99 4.18 4.12 -9.66
C PHE A 99 5.38 3.78 -8.78
N LEU A 100 6.55 3.61 -9.38
CA LEU A 100 7.77 3.24 -8.65
C LEU A 100 8.19 4.32 -7.64
N SER A 101 7.99 5.61 -7.96
CA SER A 101 8.31 6.70 -7.02
C SER A 101 7.43 6.68 -5.79
N GLY A 102 6.12 6.44 -5.96
CA GLY A 102 5.18 6.31 -4.85
C GLY A 102 5.43 5.04 -4.02
N TRP A 103 5.65 3.90 -4.69
CA TRP A 103 5.93 2.65 -4.00
C TRP A 103 7.24 2.69 -3.21
N LEU A 104 8.31 3.28 -3.77
CA LEU A 104 9.57 3.44 -3.03
C LEU A 104 9.39 4.32 -1.78
N LEU A 105 8.54 5.33 -1.83
CA LEU A 105 8.23 6.15 -0.65
C LEU A 105 7.50 5.33 0.43
N VAL A 106 6.62 4.42 0.04
CA VAL A 106 5.96 3.48 0.97
C VAL A 106 6.99 2.55 1.61
N ILE A 107 7.92 2.00 0.82
CA ILE A 107 9.01 1.18 1.35
C ILE A 107 9.83 1.98 2.37
N LEU A 108 10.18 3.24 2.06
CA LEU A 108 10.89 4.11 3.00
C LEU A 108 10.10 4.41 4.28
N ALA A 109 8.76 4.41 4.22
CA ALA A 109 7.93 4.55 5.42
C ALA A 109 7.91 3.28 6.28
N ILE A 110 7.99 2.11 5.65
CA ILE A 110 7.99 0.81 6.34
C ILE A 110 9.37 0.48 6.93
N LEU A 111 10.46 0.82 6.25
CA LEU A 111 11.83 0.45 6.67
C LEU A 111 12.15 0.80 8.13
N PRO A 112 11.82 1.98 8.69
CA PRO A 112 12.12 2.29 10.08
C PRO A 112 11.41 1.39 11.10
N THR A 113 10.31 0.72 10.72
CA THR A 113 9.63 -0.25 11.61
C THR A 113 10.48 -1.48 11.90
N LEU A 114 11.56 -1.72 11.14
CA LEU A 114 12.55 -2.75 11.49
C LEU A 114 13.21 -2.49 12.85
N ILE A 115 13.25 -1.23 13.30
CA ILE A 115 13.70 -0.90 14.65
C ILE A 115 12.75 -1.49 15.70
N TYR A 116 11.44 -1.51 15.42
CA TYR A 116 10.44 -2.15 16.29
C TYR A 116 10.68 -3.66 16.38
N TYR A 117 10.97 -4.30 15.23
CA TYR A 117 11.34 -5.72 15.21
C TYR A 117 12.57 -6.00 16.08
N VAL A 118 13.63 -5.22 15.94
CA VAL A 118 14.85 -5.37 16.78
C VAL A 118 14.52 -5.18 18.25
N SER A 119 13.67 -4.22 18.59
CA SER A 119 13.24 -3.96 19.97
C SER A 119 12.47 -5.15 20.55
N VAL A 120 11.48 -5.69 19.81
CA VAL A 120 10.70 -6.86 20.22
C VAL A 120 11.59 -8.10 20.36
N TYR A 121 12.54 -8.30 19.43
CA TYR A 121 13.52 -9.39 19.47
C TYR A 121 14.38 -9.35 20.73
N MET A 122 14.82 -8.17 21.15
CA MET A 122 15.65 -8.00 22.36
C MET A 122 14.83 -8.12 23.65
N LEU A 123 13.55 -7.73 23.65
CA LEU A 123 12.67 -7.80 24.81
C LEU A 123 12.12 -9.21 25.07
N GLY A 124 12.18 -10.10 24.09
CA GLY A 124 11.75 -11.49 24.23
C GLY A 124 12.52 -12.25 25.31
N ASN A 125 11.88 -13.16 26.02
CA ASN A 125 12.52 -14.01 27.02
C ASN A 125 12.30 -15.50 26.68
N PRO A 126 13.33 -16.24 26.21
CA PRO A 126 14.70 -15.77 25.95
C PRO A 126 14.76 -14.78 24.76
N PRO A 127 15.79 -13.92 24.69
CA PRO A 127 15.98 -13.03 23.55
C PRO A 127 15.99 -13.81 22.23
N GLY A 128 15.26 -13.32 21.23
CA GLY A 128 15.11 -14.00 19.94
C GLY A 128 13.96 -14.99 19.83
N ASN A 129 13.13 -15.12 20.86
CA ASN A 129 11.93 -15.94 20.82
C ASN A 129 10.79 -15.21 20.07
N VAL A 130 11.02 -14.94 18.79
CA VAL A 130 10.06 -14.29 17.85
C VAL A 130 9.95 -15.16 16.60
N ASP A 131 8.74 -15.30 16.07
CA ASP A 131 8.55 -15.96 14.77
C ASP A 131 9.12 -15.10 13.63
N THR A 132 10.41 -15.26 13.38
CA THR A 132 11.13 -14.52 12.33
C THR A 132 10.58 -14.82 10.94
N ALA A 133 10.11 -16.06 10.67
CA ALA A 133 9.57 -16.44 9.38
C ALA A 133 8.24 -15.73 9.10
N GLY A 134 7.34 -15.71 10.08
CA GLY A 134 6.08 -14.98 10.01
C GLY A 134 6.28 -13.47 9.87
N VAL A 135 7.23 -12.89 10.62
CA VAL A 135 7.57 -11.47 10.53
C VAL A 135 8.10 -11.11 9.13
N MET A 136 9.05 -11.88 8.58
CA MET A 136 9.59 -11.62 7.24
C MET A 136 8.52 -11.77 6.15
N GLY A 137 7.68 -12.79 6.23
CA GLY A 137 6.54 -12.97 5.33
C GLY A 137 5.57 -11.79 5.40
N SER A 138 5.27 -11.30 6.61
CA SER A 138 4.41 -10.14 6.84
C SER A 138 4.98 -8.85 6.26
N TYR A 139 6.29 -8.62 6.37
CA TYR A 139 6.95 -7.46 5.74
C TYR A 139 6.85 -7.53 4.21
N VAL A 140 7.10 -8.71 3.62
CA VAL A 140 6.93 -8.90 2.16
C VAL A 140 5.48 -8.63 1.76
N GLY A 141 4.52 -9.18 2.51
CA GLY A 141 3.09 -8.92 2.30
C GLY A 141 2.74 -7.43 2.39
N LEU A 142 3.26 -6.72 3.39
CA LEU A 142 3.01 -5.29 3.59
C LEU A 142 3.60 -4.43 2.47
N ILE A 143 4.77 -4.78 1.95
CA ILE A 143 5.42 -4.11 0.82
C ILE A 143 4.61 -4.33 -0.47
N LEU A 144 4.15 -5.56 -0.73
CA LEU A 144 3.29 -5.88 -1.88
C LEU A 144 1.92 -5.20 -1.78
N LEU A 145 1.31 -5.20 -0.60
CA LEU A 145 0.08 -4.46 -0.33
C LEU A 145 0.25 -2.96 -0.62
N GLY A 146 1.36 -2.38 -0.18
CA GLY A 146 1.72 -1.00 -0.47
C GLY A 146 1.83 -0.72 -1.97
N ALA A 147 2.35 -1.68 -2.75
CA ALA A 147 2.38 -1.58 -4.21
C ALA A 147 0.97 -1.59 -4.82
N VAL A 148 0.08 -2.47 -4.35
CA VAL A 148 -1.33 -2.50 -4.80
C VAL A 148 -2.00 -1.17 -4.47
N PHE A 149 -1.92 -0.68 -3.24
CA PHE A 149 -2.55 0.59 -2.85
C PHE A 149 -1.99 1.78 -3.63
N THR A 150 -0.68 1.77 -3.94
CA THR A 150 -0.06 2.79 -4.81
C THR A 150 -0.61 2.74 -6.23
N SER A 151 -0.81 1.55 -6.80
CA SER A 151 -1.39 1.39 -8.14
C SER A 151 -2.85 1.83 -8.19
N VAL A 152 -3.65 1.51 -7.16
CA VAL A 152 -5.05 1.98 -7.00
C VAL A 152 -5.11 3.49 -6.87
N GLY A 153 -4.24 4.10 -6.07
CA GLY A 153 -4.18 5.54 -5.89
C GLY A 153 -3.76 6.26 -7.18
N LEU A 154 -2.82 5.70 -7.95
CA LEU A 154 -2.43 6.21 -9.25
C LEU A 154 -3.59 6.15 -10.26
N PHE A 155 -4.32 5.04 -10.30
CA PHE A 155 -5.53 4.87 -11.09
C PHE A 155 -6.58 5.93 -10.73
N SER A 156 -6.91 6.08 -9.45
CA SER A 156 -7.86 7.08 -8.98
C SER A 156 -7.45 8.50 -9.35
N SER A 157 -6.17 8.83 -9.22
CA SER A 157 -5.62 10.13 -9.61
C SER A 157 -5.71 10.36 -11.14
N SER A 158 -5.74 9.28 -11.92
CA SER A 158 -5.89 9.36 -13.37
C SER A 158 -7.32 9.65 -13.84
N ILE A 159 -8.33 9.39 -13.04
CA ILE A 159 -9.76 9.57 -13.42
C ILE A 159 -10.19 11.03 -13.31
N THR A 160 -9.73 11.75 -12.30
CA THR A 160 -10.21 13.08 -11.94
C THR A 160 -9.11 14.13 -11.97
N ASN A 161 -9.48 15.40 -12.05
CA ASN A 161 -8.61 16.56 -11.88
C ASN A 161 -8.68 17.17 -10.47
N ASN A 162 -9.50 16.60 -9.58
CA ASN A 162 -9.64 17.05 -8.21
C ASN A 162 -8.95 16.06 -7.25
N GLN A 163 -7.94 16.54 -6.53
CA GLN A 163 -7.14 15.74 -5.60
C GLN A 163 -8.00 15.12 -4.48
N ILE A 164 -8.97 15.86 -3.93
CA ILE A 164 -9.83 15.36 -2.85
C ILE A 164 -10.73 14.22 -3.35
N VAL A 165 -11.30 14.38 -4.54
CA VAL A 165 -12.12 13.32 -5.16
C VAL A 165 -11.25 12.09 -5.45
N SER A 166 -10.04 12.28 -5.97
CA SER A 166 -9.06 11.21 -6.16
C SER A 166 -8.76 10.45 -4.86
N PHE A 167 -8.52 11.17 -3.78
CA PHE A 167 -8.28 10.59 -2.46
C PHE A 167 -9.45 9.71 -2.00
N ILE A 168 -10.68 10.24 -2.06
CA ILE A 168 -11.89 9.51 -1.63
C ILE A 168 -12.06 8.23 -2.46
N ILE A 169 -11.93 8.31 -3.80
CA ILE A 169 -12.03 7.15 -4.67
C ILE A 169 -10.95 6.12 -4.33
N ALA A 170 -9.71 6.56 -4.12
CA ALA A 170 -8.59 5.68 -3.80
C ALA A 170 -8.81 4.94 -2.46
N VAL A 171 -9.18 5.65 -1.40
CA VAL A 171 -9.47 5.04 -0.08
C VAL A 171 -10.60 4.02 -0.21
N PHE A 172 -11.69 4.39 -0.89
CA PHE A 172 -12.84 3.50 -1.08
C PHE A 172 -12.48 2.23 -1.86
N LEU A 173 -11.72 2.36 -2.95
CA LEU A 173 -11.26 1.20 -3.70
C LEU A 173 -10.29 0.32 -2.91
N CYS A 174 -9.34 0.92 -2.17
CA CYS A 174 -8.45 0.19 -1.29
C CYS A 174 -9.24 -0.57 -0.21
N PHE A 175 -10.25 0.06 0.39
CA PHE A 175 -11.11 -0.57 1.38
C PHE A 175 -11.87 -1.76 0.79
N ILE A 176 -12.52 -1.61 -0.36
CA ILE A 176 -13.24 -2.70 -1.03
C ILE A 176 -12.32 -3.85 -1.37
N LEU A 177 -11.14 -3.57 -1.95
CA LEU A 177 -10.19 -4.61 -2.34
C LEU A 177 -9.58 -5.32 -1.12
N TYR A 178 -9.33 -4.59 -0.03
CA TYR A 178 -8.71 -5.15 1.17
C TYR A 178 -9.71 -5.94 2.01
N THR A 179 -10.83 -5.33 2.44
CA THR A 179 -11.78 -5.91 3.39
C THR A 179 -13.12 -6.30 2.76
N GLY A 180 -13.48 -5.72 1.61
CA GLY A 180 -14.81 -5.85 1.03
C GLY A 180 -15.18 -7.29 0.67
N PHE A 181 -14.27 -8.04 0.05
CA PHE A 181 -14.51 -9.43 -0.32
C PHE A 181 -14.63 -10.34 0.90
N ASP A 182 -13.80 -10.15 1.93
CA ASP A 182 -13.86 -10.88 3.18
C ASP A 182 -15.19 -10.62 3.91
N SER A 183 -15.60 -9.35 3.99
CA SER A 183 -16.88 -8.96 4.56
C SER A 183 -18.07 -9.53 3.80
N LEU A 184 -18.02 -9.61 2.48
CA LEU A 184 -19.04 -10.24 1.66
C LEU A 184 -19.08 -11.76 1.88
N ALA A 185 -17.92 -12.41 1.97
CA ALA A 185 -17.81 -13.84 2.19
C ALA A 185 -18.35 -14.25 3.57
N SER A 186 -18.25 -13.38 4.58
CA SER A 186 -18.78 -13.63 5.94
C SER A 186 -20.30 -13.66 6.02
N ILE A 187 -21.03 -13.19 5.00
CA ILE A 187 -22.50 -13.22 4.96
C ILE A 187 -22.96 -14.64 4.60
N ASN A 188 -23.73 -15.28 5.49
CA ASN A 188 -24.19 -16.68 5.37
C ASN A 188 -25.11 -16.98 4.16
N VAL A 189 -25.23 -16.07 3.18
CA VAL A 189 -26.07 -16.24 2.00
C VAL A 189 -25.39 -17.04 0.89
N TRP A 190 -24.05 -17.10 0.91
CA TRP A 190 -23.25 -17.59 -0.23
C TRP A 190 -22.94 -19.08 -0.20
N GLY A 191 -23.19 -19.79 0.94
CA GLY A 191 -22.94 -21.22 1.06
C GLY A 191 -21.52 -21.62 0.61
N GLU A 192 -21.41 -22.54 -0.35
CA GLU A 192 -20.12 -23.00 -0.88
C GLU A 192 -19.33 -21.93 -1.66
N TRP A 193 -19.99 -20.88 -2.15
CA TRP A 193 -19.35 -19.80 -2.88
C TRP A 193 -18.57 -18.83 -1.97
N SER A 194 -18.76 -18.87 -0.65
CA SER A 194 -18.07 -17.98 0.28
C SER A 194 -16.56 -18.13 0.20
N SER A 195 -16.05 -19.36 0.05
CA SER A 195 -14.61 -19.64 -0.07
C SER A 195 -13.98 -19.05 -1.34
N TRP A 196 -14.73 -18.99 -2.44
CA TRP A 196 -14.26 -18.36 -3.67
C TRP A 196 -14.20 -16.84 -3.54
N LEU A 197 -15.19 -16.23 -2.86
CA LEU A 197 -15.22 -14.81 -2.58
C LEU A 197 -14.07 -14.38 -1.68
N GLU A 198 -13.79 -15.17 -0.63
CA GLU A 198 -12.68 -14.93 0.28
C GLU A 198 -11.32 -14.94 -0.45
N GLN A 199 -11.10 -15.90 -1.36
CA GLN A 199 -9.88 -15.99 -2.17
C GLN A 199 -9.70 -14.83 -3.16
N LEU A 200 -10.75 -14.07 -3.49
CA LEU A 200 -10.62 -12.85 -4.28
C LEU A 200 -10.17 -11.65 -3.43
N GLY A 201 -10.25 -11.73 -2.12
CA GLY A 201 -9.87 -10.66 -1.19
C GLY A 201 -8.36 -10.59 -0.93
N ILE A 202 -7.82 -9.40 -0.78
CA ILE A 202 -6.40 -9.19 -0.46
C ILE A 202 -6.05 -9.75 0.92
N ILE A 203 -6.97 -9.66 1.89
CA ILE A 203 -6.78 -10.17 3.27
C ILE A 203 -6.41 -11.66 3.27
N TYR A 204 -7.06 -12.48 2.45
CA TYR A 204 -6.78 -13.92 2.35
C TYR A 204 -5.32 -14.19 2.03
N HIS A 205 -4.80 -13.58 0.96
CA HIS A 205 -3.42 -13.74 0.51
C HIS A 205 -2.41 -13.07 1.45
N TYR A 206 -2.76 -11.92 2.01
CA TYR A 206 -1.94 -11.23 3.00
C TYR A 206 -1.76 -12.06 4.27
N ASN A 207 -2.84 -12.63 4.81
CA ASN A 207 -2.80 -13.50 5.99
C ASN A 207 -2.04 -14.82 5.72
N ALA A 208 -2.07 -15.36 4.51
CA ALA A 208 -1.25 -16.51 4.13
C ALA A 208 0.25 -16.19 4.25
N MET A 209 0.68 -15.03 3.73
CA MET A 209 2.07 -14.57 3.82
C MET A 209 2.50 -14.28 5.27
N SER A 210 1.60 -13.77 6.11
CA SER A 210 1.89 -13.47 7.52
C SER A 210 2.18 -14.71 8.37
N ARG A 211 1.80 -15.90 7.90
CA ARG A 211 2.16 -17.19 8.53
C ARG A 211 3.55 -17.69 8.16
N GLY A 212 4.34 -16.87 7.44
CA GLY A 212 5.68 -17.25 6.98
C GLY A 212 5.70 -18.15 5.75
N LEU A 213 4.55 -18.44 5.14
CA LEU A 213 4.43 -19.23 3.93
C LEU A 213 4.34 -18.29 2.72
N LEU A 214 5.46 -18.10 2.04
CA LEU A 214 5.50 -17.34 0.78
C LEU A 214 5.14 -18.27 -0.38
N ASP A 215 3.85 -18.40 -0.70
CA ASP A 215 3.42 -19.12 -1.90
C ASP A 215 3.54 -18.21 -3.13
N THR A 216 3.99 -18.78 -4.24
CA THR A 216 4.03 -18.09 -5.53
C THR A 216 2.65 -17.64 -5.99
N ARG A 217 1.58 -18.34 -5.59
CA ARG A 217 0.19 -17.97 -5.88
C ARG A 217 -0.17 -16.61 -5.30
N ASP A 218 0.22 -16.35 -4.05
CA ASP A 218 -0.06 -15.08 -3.37
C ASP A 218 0.71 -13.93 -4.06
N ILE A 219 1.97 -14.16 -4.40
CA ILE A 219 2.80 -13.19 -5.12
C ILE A 219 2.18 -12.86 -6.49
N ILE A 220 1.77 -13.88 -7.27
CA ILE A 220 1.13 -13.69 -8.57
C ILE A 220 -0.18 -12.91 -8.43
N TYR A 221 -0.97 -13.18 -7.40
CA TYR A 221 -2.20 -12.44 -7.13
C TYR A 221 -1.92 -10.93 -6.93
N PHE A 222 -0.98 -10.55 -6.06
CA PHE A 222 -0.59 -9.15 -5.84
C PHE A 222 -0.11 -8.50 -7.15
N PHE A 223 0.77 -9.16 -7.90
CA PHE A 223 1.25 -8.66 -9.19
C PHE A 223 0.12 -8.50 -10.21
N SER A 224 -0.85 -9.42 -10.25
CA SER A 224 -2.00 -9.33 -11.16
C SER A 224 -2.86 -8.11 -10.88
N LEU A 225 -3.10 -7.78 -9.61
CA LEU A 225 -3.83 -6.57 -9.20
C LEU A 225 -3.07 -5.29 -9.58
N ILE A 226 -1.75 -5.25 -9.33
CA ILE A 226 -0.91 -4.11 -9.71
C ILE A 226 -0.99 -3.89 -11.23
N VAL A 227 -0.77 -4.94 -12.02
CA VAL A 227 -0.81 -4.86 -13.48
C VAL A 227 -2.19 -4.42 -13.97
N LEU A 228 -3.27 -4.97 -13.40
CA LEU A 228 -4.64 -4.59 -13.73
C LEU A 228 -4.87 -3.08 -13.52
N MET A 229 -4.50 -2.54 -12.36
CA MET A 229 -4.69 -1.13 -12.04
C MET A 229 -3.83 -0.21 -12.92
N LEU A 230 -2.59 -0.60 -13.24
CA LEU A 230 -1.73 0.14 -14.15
C LEU A 230 -2.24 0.11 -15.60
N LEU A 231 -2.82 -1.01 -16.06
CA LEU A 231 -3.48 -1.10 -17.36
C LEU A 231 -4.71 -0.20 -17.43
N LEU A 232 -5.57 -0.19 -16.41
CA LEU A 232 -6.71 0.71 -16.33
C LEU A 232 -6.25 2.18 -16.33
N THR A 233 -5.19 2.52 -15.62
CA THR A 233 -4.57 3.86 -15.67
C THR A 233 -4.17 4.23 -17.10
N ARG A 234 -3.51 3.31 -17.82
CA ARG A 234 -3.10 3.53 -19.22
C ARG A 234 -4.29 3.77 -20.14
N ILE A 235 -5.37 2.99 -19.99
CA ILE A 235 -6.58 3.15 -20.81
C ILE A 235 -7.16 4.55 -20.62
N ILE A 236 -7.24 5.05 -19.37
CA ILE A 236 -7.77 6.39 -19.08
C ILE A 236 -6.87 7.48 -19.67
N LEU A 237 -5.54 7.34 -19.59
CA LEU A 237 -4.62 8.30 -20.17
C LEU A 237 -4.69 8.28 -21.70
N GLY A 238 -4.83 7.10 -22.31
CA GLY A 238 -4.95 6.92 -23.76
C GLY A 238 -6.28 7.41 -24.35
N SER A 239 -7.39 7.29 -23.61
CA SER A 239 -8.71 7.72 -24.09
C SER A 239 -8.87 9.23 -24.31
N ARG A 240 -7.93 10.05 -23.87
CA ARG A 240 -7.91 11.51 -24.02
C ARG A 240 -7.25 12.03 -25.30
N ARG A 241 -6.78 11.13 -26.14
CA ARG A 241 -6.15 11.47 -27.43
C ARG A 241 -7.16 11.70 -28.56
N TRP A 242 -8.47 11.78 -28.26
CA TRP A 242 -9.54 12.00 -29.21
C TRP A 242 -10.27 13.33 -28.92
#